data_8a6020ac0510147b4fa9a2188520f287
#
_entry.id   8a6020ac0510147b4fa9a2188520f287
#
_cell.length_a   1.000
_cell.length_b   1.000
_cell.length_c   1.000
_cell.angle_alpha   90.00
_cell.angle_beta   90.00
_cell.angle_gamma   90.00
#
_symmetry.space_group_name_H-M   'P 1'
#
loop_
_entity.id
_entity.type
_entity.pdbx_description
1 polymer ?
#
loop_
_entity_poly.entity_id
_entity_poly.type
_entity_poly.pdbx_seq_one_letter_code
_entity_poly.pdbx_strand_id
1 'polypeptide(L)'
;QLACGSWPTAMPAGITGVHTGNPVRAKILDRAGAGYIAPGDYPMSVLVMGGSQGARILSDLVPPALVDLPIAHLKHLRVSHQARREDIERVADFYADHGIVAEVETFFDDIPRRMSEAQLVISRAGASSVADISVIGRPSILIPLASAIRDEQTANAQALVKADAAILMSEPGLTVATLSAQIAAFMDAPDKATPMANAALRCAV
;
A
#
# COMPACT_ATOMS: atom_id res chain seq x y z
N GLN A 1 -5.64 -31.35 11.44
CA GLN A 1 -6.25 -30.19 10.77
C GLN A 1 -5.37 -28.98 11.02
N LEU A 2 -4.86 -28.35 9.97
CA LEU A 2 -4.05 -27.13 10.08
C LEU A 2 -4.88 -25.96 9.52
N ALA A 3 -5.10 -24.95 10.30
CA ALA A 3 -5.68 -23.68 9.83
C ALA A 3 -4.55 -22.79 9.33
N CYS A 4 -4.72 -22.16 8.17
CA CYS A 4 -3.74 -21.27 7.58
C CYS A 4 -4.44 -20.06 6.95
N GLY A 5 -3.96 -18.86 7.26
CA GLY A 5 -4.55 -17.61 6.78
C GLY A 5 -4.24 -17.29 5.33
N SER A 6 -3.08 -17.69 4.83
CA SER A 6 -2.70 -17.51 3.43
C SER A 6 -1.94 -18.73 2.94
N TRP A 7 -2.08 -19.02 1.65
CA TRP A 7 -1.64 -20.27 1.05
C TRP A 7 -0.73 -20.03 -0.15
N PRO A 8 0.53 -19.73 0.05
CA PRO A 8 1.44 -19.55 -1.09
C PRO A 8 1.94 -20.88 -1.67
N THR A 9 1.83 -22.01 -0.92
CA THR A 9 2.36 -23.30 -1.33
C THR A 9 1.37 -24.43 -1.08
N ALA A 10 1.51 -25.54 -1.84
CA ALA A 10 0.72 -26.74 -1.63
C ALA A 10 0.92 -27.30 -0.20
N MET A 11 -0.16 -27.77 0.40
CA MET A 11 -0.11 -28.43 1.70
C MET A 11 0.71 -29.72 1.61
N PRO A 12 1.45 -30.10 2.65
CA PRO A 12 2.10 -31.38 2.71
C PRO A 12 1.11 -32.55 2.50
N ALA A 13 1.57 -33.60 1.85
CA ALA A 13 0.73 -34.78 1.63
C ALA A 13 0.15 -35.32 2.93
N GLY A 14 -1.13 -35.68 2.94
CA GLY A 14 -1.84 -36.23 4.10
C GLY A 14 -2.34 -35.18 5.11
N ILE A 15 -2.15 -33.88 4.86
CA ILE A 15 -2.67 -32.82 5.72
C ILE A 15 -3.88 -32.14 5.03
N THR A 16 -5.00 -32.13 5.74
CA THR A 16 -6.17 -31.33 5.33
C THR A 16 -6.06 -29.94 5.91
N GLY A 17 -5.89 -28.96 5.04
CA GLY A 17 -5.88 -27.54 5.42
C GLY A 17 -7.27 -26.91 5.35
N VAL A 18 -7.52 -25.97 6.24
CA VAL A 18 -8.72 -25.12 6.19
C VAL A 18 -8.24 -23.69 5.99
N HIS A 19 -8.70 -23.07 4.89
CA HIS A 19 -8.43 -21.65 4.63
C HIS A 19 -9.33 -20.80 5.56
N THR A 20 -8.70 -20.05 6.47
CA THR A 20 -9.42 -19.24 7.48
C THR A 20 -9.30 -17.74 7.22
N GLY A 21 -8.63 -17.33 6.15
CA GLY A 21 -8.24 -15.94 5.94
C GLY A 21 -7.15 -15.48 6.92
N ASN A 22 -6.68 -14.26 6.74
CA ASN A 22 -5.78 -13.63 7.70
C ASN A 22 -6.61 -12.96 8.82
N PRO A 23 -6.21 -13.10 10.10
CA PRO A 23 -6.87 -12.35 11.17
C PRO A 23 -6.65 -10.85 10.96
N VAL A 24 -7.74 -10.11 10.93
CA VAL A 24 -7.75 -8.65 10.78
C VAL A 24 -8.12 -8.01 12.11
N ARG A 25 -7.44 -6.94 12.46
CA ARG A 25 -7.67 -6.22 13.73
C ARG A 25 -9.06 -5.58 13.74
N ALA A 26 -9.74 -5.57 14.90
CA ALA A 26 -11.08 -4.99 15.06
C ALA A 26 -11.18 -3.56 14.50
N LYS A 27 -10.22 -2.71 14.80
CA LYS A 27 -10.16 -1.32 14.30
C LYS A 27 -10.12 -1.21 12.76
N ILE A 28 -9.60 -2.21 12.05
CA ILE A 28 -9.65 -2.30 10.58
C ILE A 28 -11.05 -2.73 10.14
N LEU A 29 -11.64 -3.72 10.83
CA LEU A 29 -13.01 -4.19 10.54
C LEU A 29 -14.04 -3.08 10.75
N ASP A 30 -13.84 -2.20 11.71
CA ASP A 30 -14.69 -1.01 11.94
C ASP A 30 -14.69 -0.05 10.72
N ARG A 31 -13.72 -0.17 9.82
CA ARG A 31 -13.59 0.59 8.59
C ARG A 31 -13.78 -0.25 7.32
N ALA A 32 -14.27 -1.49 7.47
CA ALA A 32 -14.49 -2.38 6.34
C ALA A 32 -15.43 -1.73 5.31
N GLY A 33 -15.02 -1.76 4.04
CA GLY A 33 -15.81 -1.19 2.96
C GLY A 33 -16.02 0.32 3.08
N ALA A 34 -15.15 1.06 3.77
CA ALA A 34 -15.24 2.51 3.85
C ALA A 34 -15.32 3.13 2.46
N GLY A 35 -16.23 4.08 2.25
CA GLY A 35 -16.44 4.73 0.97
C GLY A 35 -15.12 5.20 0.34
N TYR A 36 -14.97 4.99 -0.96
CA TYR A 36 -13.80 5.41 -1.71
C TYR A 36 -14.11 6.63 -2.58
N ILE A 37 -13.25 7.62 -2.52
CA ILE A 37 -13.32 8.83 -3.35
C ILE A 37 -12.11 8.79 -4.29
N ALA A 38 -12.36 8.72 -5.60
CA ALA A 38 -11.29 8.66 -6.60
C ALA A 38 -10.47 9.98 -6.64
N PRO A 39 -9.23 9.99 -7.14
CA PRO A 39 -8.48 11.22 -7.35
C PRO A 39 -9.27 12.27 -8.16
N GLY A 40 -9.07 13.55 -7.86
CA GLY A 40 -9.78 14.66 -8.51
C GLY A 40 -9.19 16.02 -8.12
N ASP A 41 -9.91 17.11 -8.37
CA ASP A 41 -9.48 18.49 -8.07
C ASP A 41 -9.62 18.85 -6.59
N TYR A 42 -9.20 17.95 -5.71
CA TYR A 42 -9.21 18.12 -4.26
C TYR A 42 -7.99 17.38 -3.66
N PRO A 43 -7.67 17.64 -2.37
CA PRO A 43 -6.51 17.00 -1.75
C PRO A 43 -6.54 15.48 -1.86
N MET A 44 -5.49 14.91 -2.43
CA MET A 44 -5.28 13.47 -2.56
C MET A 44 -4.41 12.98 -1.41
N SER A 45 -4.90 12.02 -0.66
CA SER A 45 -4.16 11.38 0.42
C SER A 45 -3.45 10.13 -0.07
N VAL A 46 -2.14 10.08 0.14
CA VAL A 46 -1.28 8.92 -0.12
C VAL A 46 -0.78 8.38 1.21
N LEU A 47 -1.02 7.09 1.46
CA LEU A 47 -0.50 6.40 2.63
C LEU A 47 0.66 5.51 2.24
N VAL A 48 1.82 5.73 2.84
CA VAL A 48 3.04 4.95 2.62
C VAL A 48 3.33 4.10 3.85
N MET A 49 3.36 2.77 3.69
CA MET A 49 3.56 1.84 4.80
C MET A 49 4.72 0.87 4.54
N GLY A 50 5.72 0.90 5.42
CA GLY A 50 6.87 0.00 5.38
C GLY A 50 6.67 -1.34 6.10
N GLY A 51 5.52 -1.56 6.73
CA GLY A 51 5.33 -2.68 7.66
C GLY A 51 5.92 -2.40 9.04
N SER A 52 5.95 -3.41 9.91
CA SER A 52 6.33 -3.25 11.34
C SER A 52 7.73 -2.69 11.60
N GLN A 53 8.64 -2.82 10.65
CA GLN A 53 10.03 -2.37 10.78
C GLN A 53 10.36 -1.13 9.93
N GLY A 54 9.36 -0.59 9.21
CA GLY A 54 9.58 0.41 8.17
C GLY A 54 10.33 -0.18 6.96
N ALA A 55 10.37 0.55 5.87
CA ALA A 55 11.03 0.11 4.65
C ALA A 55 11.90 1.22 4.07
N ARG A 56 13.23 1.11 4.22
CA ARG A 56 14.15 2.14 3.75
C ARG A 56 13.96 2.47 2.27
N ILE A 57 13.74 1.46 1.43
CA ILE A 57 13.51 1.69 -0.01
C ILE A 57 12.30 2.59 -0.29
N LEU A 58 11.24 2.51 0.53
CA LEU A 58 10.10 3.42 0.39
C LEU A 58 10.49 4.85 0.78
N SER A 59 11.27 5.00 1.85
CA SER A 59 11.82 6.31 2.27
C SER A 59 12.81 6.90 1.27
N ASP A 60 13.49 6.07 0.47
CA ASP A 60 14.45 6.51 -0.53
C ASP A 60 13.78 6.84 -1.88
N LEU A 61 12.72 6.12 -2.26
CA LEU A 61 12.13 6.24 -3.60
C LEU A 61 10.80 7.00 -3.65
N VAL A 62 9.96 6.88 -2.61
CA VAL A 62 8.61 7.51 -2.67
C VAL A 62 8.68 9.03 -2.62
N PRO A 63 9.46 9.68 -1.74
CA PRO A 63 9.52 11.14 -1.72
C PRO A 63 9.96 11.74 -3.07
N PRO A 64 11.09 11.33 -3.68
CA PRO A 64 11.48 11.87 -4.98
C PRO A 64 10.52 11.50 -6.11
N ALA A 65 9.89 10.31 -6.07
CA ALA A 65 8.89 9.93 -7.07
C ALA A 65 7.64 10.81 -7.02
N LEU A 66 7.22 11.25 -5.84
CA LEU A 66 6.12 12.20 -5.69
C LEU A 66 6.49 13.60 -6.16
N VAL A 67 7.72 14.05 -5.90
CA VAL A 67 8.22 15.37 -6.40
C VAL A 67 8.31 15.38 -7.92
N ASP A 68 8.61 14.26 -8.54
CA ASP A 68 8.75 14.11 -10.00
C ASP A 68 7.41 14.09 -10.75
N LEU A 69 6.29 14.15 -10.02
CA LEU A 69 4.95 14.24 -10.60
C LEU A 69 4.70 15.60 -11.28
N PRO A 70 3.82 15.65 -12.29
CA PRO A 70 3.37 16.91 -12.85
C PRO A 70 2.87 17.90 -11.79
N ILE A 71 3.21 19.19 -11.92
CA ILE A 71 2.89 20.23 -10.93
C ILE A 71 1.39 20.31 -10.59
N ALA A 72 0.53 19.92 -11.52
CA ALA A 72 -0.91 19.89 -11.31
C ALA A 72 -1.30 18.86 -10.21
N HIS A 73 -0.57 17.75 -10.10
CA HIS A 73 -0.80 16.72 -9.09
C HIS A 73 -0.18 17.08 -7.73
N LEU A 74 0.99 17.75 -7.75
CA LEU A 74 1.72 18.11 -6.54
C LEU A 74 0.92 18.99 -5.57
N LYS A 75 0.15 19.95 -6.10
CA LYS A 75 -0.58 20.95 -5.32
C LYS A 75 -1.59 20.36 -4.32
N HIS A 76 -2.02 19.15 -4.57
CA HIS A 76 -3.12 18.52 -3.82
C HIS A 76 -2.65 17.32 -2.98
N LEU A 77 -1.35 16.99 -3.00
CA LEU A 77 -0.84 15.85 -2.26
C LEU A 77 -0.83 16.09 -0.75
N ARG A 78 -1.31 15.09 -0.03
CA ARG A 78 -1.13 14.91 1.41
C ARG A 78 -0.57 13.51 1.64
N VAL A 79 0.55 13.43 2.33
CA VAL A 79 1.26 12.17 2.50
C VAL A 79 1.31 11.78 3.96
N SER A 80 0.91 10.56 4.29
CA SER A 80 1.25 9.92 5.57
C SER A 80 2.31 8.87 5.28
N HIS A 81 3.53 9.07 5.76
CA HIS A 81 4.68 8.23 5.45
C HIS A 81 5.25 7.58 6.70
N GLN A 82 5.12 6.26 6.79
CA GLN A 82 5.77 5.49 7.84
C GLN A 82 7.23 5.24 7.47
N ALA A 83 8.15 5.89 8.18
CA ALA A 83 9.59 5.77 7.98
C ALA A 83 10.26 5.07 9.17
N ARG A 84 11.48 4.58 8.97
CA ARG A 84 12.34 4.16 10.09
C ARG A 84 12.75 5.36 10.91
N ARG A 85 13.05 5.15 12.20
CA ARG A 85 13.47 6.22 13.09
C ARG A 85 14.64 7.04 12.52
N GLU A 86 15.61 6.38 11.94
CA GLU A 86 16.78 7.00 11.33
C GLU A 86 16.49 7.76 10.02
N ASP A 87 15.34 7.54 9.41
CA ASP A 87 14.96 8.18 8.14
C ASP A 87 13.94 9.32 8.31
N ILE A 88 13.33 9.51 9.49
CA ILE A 88 12.23 10.46 9.72
C ILE A 88 12.63 11.88 9.33
N GLU A 89 13.71 12.42 9.92
CA GLU A 89 14.13 13.80 9.66
C GLU A 89 14.40 14.02 8.18
N ARG A 90 15.19 13.13 7.58
CA ARG A 90 15.54 13.20 6.16
C ARG A 90 14.32 13.18 5.25
N VAL A 91 13.33 12.35 5.55
CA VAL A 91 12.11 12.22 4.75
C VAL A 91 11.19 13.41 4.96
N ALA A 92 11.04 13.87 6.19
CA ALA A 92 10.21 15.04 6.52
C ALA A 92 10.78 16.33 5.89
N ASP A 93 12.09 16.56 6.03
CA ASP A 93 12.77 17.70 5.44
C ASP A 93 12.65 17.69 3.91
N PHE A 94 12.82 16.51 3.28
CA PHE A 94 12.68 16.38 1.84
C PHE A 94 11.29 16.80 1.35
N TYR A 95 10.22 16.37 2.02
CA TYR A 95 8.87 16.78 1.66
C TYR A 95 8.64 18.28 1.88
N ALA A 96 9.14 18.83 3.01
CA ALA A 96 9.02 20.25 3.34
C ALA A 96 9.74 21.13 2.31
N ASP A 97 10.97 20.79 1.92
CA ASP A 97 11.76 21.51 0.93
C ASP A 97 11.10 21.56 -0.45
N HIS A 98 10.25 20.58 -0.76
CA HIS A 98 9.51 20.52 -2.03
C HIS A 98 8.04 20.95 -1.92
N GLY A 99 7.64 21.49 -0.74
CA GLY A 99 6.28 22.02 -0.52
C GLY A 99 5.18 20.96 -0.49
N ILE A 100 5.51 19.70 -0.24
CA ILE A 100 4.55 18.61 -0.07
C ILE A 100 4.11 18.55 1.39
N VAL A 101 2.80 18.58 1.63
CA VAL A 101 2.23 18.40 2.96
C VAL A 101 2.37 16.94 3.37
N ALA A 102 3.25 16.64 4.31
CA ALA A 102 3.51 15.28 4.75
C ALA A 102 3.58 15.17 6.28
N GLU A 103 3.10 14.04 6.78
CA GLU A 103 3.25 13.60 8.15
C GLU A 103 4.12 12.34 8.12
N VAL A 104 5.29 12.39 8.77
CA VAL A 104 6.30 11.33 8.74
C VAL A 104 6.52 10.81 10.14
N GLU A 105 6.17 9.55 10.37
CA GLU A 105 6.25 8.92 11.70
C GLU A 105 6.81 7.50 11.61
N THR A 106 7.34 6.99 12.71
CA THR A 106 7.74 5.57 12.81
C THR A 106 6.52 4.65 12.84
N PHE A 107 5.44 5.14 13.42
CA PHE A 107 4.23 4.38 13.61
C PHE A 107 3.02 5.33 13.68
N PHE A 108 1.93 4.95 13.04
CA PHE A 108 0.65 5.65 13.15
C PHE A 108 -0.35 4.80 13.94
N ASP A 109 -0.88 5.34 15.03
CA ASP A 109 -1.90 4.67 15.84
C ASP A 109 -3.26 4.58 15.13
N ASP A 110 -3.46 5.45 14.14
CA ASP A 110 -4.70 5.65 13.39
C ASP A 110 -4.66 5.14 11.94
N ILE A 111 -3.83 4.13 11.66
CA ILE A 111 -3.74 3.48 10.34
C ILE A 111 -5.12 3.15 9.74
N PRO A 112 -6.11 2.62 10.50
CA PRO A 112 -7.43 2.34 9.93
C PRO A 112 -8.10 3.58 9.35
N ARG A 113 -7.99 4.73 10.03
CA ARG A 113 -8.52 6.01 9.55
C ARG A 113 -7.75 6.49 8.31
N ARG A 114 -6.43 6.58 8.39
CA ARG A 114 -5.58 7.03 7.28
C ARG A 114 -5.77 6.18 6.03
N MET A 115 -5.85 4.87 6.20
CA MET A 115 -6.10 3.97 5.08
C MET A 115 -7.50 4.18 4.49
N SER A 116 -8.52 4.38 5.33
CA SER A 116 -9.89 4.65 4.84
C SER A 116 -10.04 6.00 4.13
N GLU A 117 -9.16 6.96 4.40
CA GLU A 117 -9.12 8.29 3.76
C GLU A 117 -8.18 8.34 2.55
N ALA A 118 -7.31 7.34 2.38
CA ALA A 118 -6.32 7.33 1.31
C ALA A 118 -6.95 7.03 -0.06
N GLN A 119 -6.53 7.77 -1.08
CA GLN A 119 -6.79 7.47 -2.48
C GLN A 119 -5.84 6.40 -3.02
N LEU A 120 -4.62 6.35 -2.49
CA LEU A 120 -3.60 5.39 -2.89
C LEU A 120 -2.81 4.92 -1.67
N VAL A 121 -2.60 3.61 -1.57
CA VAL A 121 -1.69 3.02 -0.59
C VAL A 121 -0.45 2.52 -1.30
N ILE A 122 0.74 2.94 -0.87
CA ILE A 122 2.03 2.42 -1.33
C ILE A 122 2.62 1.63 -0.17
N SER A 123 2.81 0.33 -0.36
CA SER A 123 3.15 -0.54 0.78
C SER A 123 4.03 -1.73 0.41
N ARG A 124 4.73 -2.26 1.41
CA ARG A 124 5.19 -3.64 1.39
C ARG A 124 4.00 -4.60 1.33
N ALA A 125 4.22 -5.78 0.75
CA ALA A 125 3.16 -6.79 0.60
C ALA A 125 3.18 -7.84 1.74
N GLY A 126 3.34 -7.38 2.98
CA GLY A 126 3.16 -8.23 4.15
C GLY A 126 1.70 -8.72 4.26
N ALA A 127 1.48 -9.94 4.75
CA ALA A 127 0.16 -10.55 4.81
C ALA A 127 -0.90 -9.68 5.52
N SER A 128 -0.52 -9.04 6.64
CA SER A 128 -1.43 -8.14 7.38
C SER A 128 -1.75 -6.88 6.57
N SER A 129 -0.76 -6.26 5.90
CA SER A 129 -0.99 -5.06 5.09
C SER A 129 -1.92 -5.36 3.91
N VAL A 130 -1.71 -6.49 3.24
CA VAL A 130 -2.57 -6.94 2.12
C VAL A 130 -4.00 -7.19 2.61
N ALA A 131 -4.18 -7.85 3.76
CA ALA A 131 -5.49 -8.08 4.34
C ALA A 131 -6.19 -6.77 4.75
N ASP A 132 -5.47 -5.84 5.38
CA ASP A 132 -6.01 -4.53 5.78
C ASP A 132 -6.45 -3.72 4.55
N ILE A 133 -5.64 -3.70 3.48
CA ILE A 133 -5.96 -3.05 2.19
C ILE A 133 -7.23 -3.65 1.56
N SER A 134 -7.34 -4.98 1.57
CA SER A 134 -8.51 -5.67 1.03
C SER A 134 -9.78 -5.33 1.79
N VAL A 135 -9.75 -5.39 3.11
CA VAL A 135 -10.92 -5.17 3.97
C VAL A 135 -11.42 -3.73 3.89
N ILE A 136 -10.53 -2.75 3.85
CA ILE A 136 -10.90 -1.34 3.72
C ILE A 136 -11.25 -0.99 2.27
N GLY A 137 -10.70 -1.70 1.28
CA GLY A 137 -10.95 -1.51 -0.14
C GLY A 137 -10.19 -0.32 -0.70
N ARG A 138 -8.87 -0.43 -0.86
CA ARG A 138 -8.03 0.67 -1.37
C ARG A 138 -7.18 0.24 -2.55
N PRO A 139 -7.10 1.06 -3.60
CA PRO A 139 -6.10 0.89 -4.64
C PRO A 139 -4.71 0.93 -4.04
N SER A 140 -3.82 0.08 -4.52
CA SER A 140 -2.48 0.02 -3.95
C SER A 140 -1.38 -0.23 -4.97
N ILE A 141 -0.19 0.31 -4.67
CA ILE A 141 1.08 -0.09 -5.28
C ILE A 141 1.81 -0.93 -4.23
N LEU A 142 2.01 -2.19 -4.54
CA LEU A 142 2.65 -3.15 -3.66
C LEU A 142 4.09 -3.39 -4.12
N ILE A 143 5.02 -3.18 -3.18
CA ILE A 143 6.46 -3.34 -3.40
C ILE A 143 6.96 -4.46 -2.47
N PRO A 144 6.93 -5.73 -2.91
CA PRO A 144 7.38 -6.86 -2.11
C PRO A 144 8.84 -6.72 -1.70
N LEU A 145 9.18 -7.19 -0.51
CA LEU A 145 10.56 -7.26 -0.04
C LEU A 145 11.32 -8.32 -0.84
N ALA A 146 12.36 -7.93 -1.58
CA ALA A 146 13.13 -8.83 -2.43
C ALA A 146 13.83 -9.97 -1.65
N SER A 147 14.19 -9.72 -0.39
CA SER A 147 14.79 -10.73 0.50
C SER A 147 13.78 -11.54 1.32
N ALA A 148 12.48 -11.45 1.02
CA ALA A 148 11.47 -12.21 1.73
C ALA A 148 11.67 -13.73 1.53
N ILE A 149 11.56 -14.48 2.63
CA ILE A 149 11.73 -15.94 2.62
C ILE A 149 10.69 -16.53 1.65
N ARG A 150 11.17 -17.34 0.68
CA ARG A 150 10.32 -18.01 -0.31
C ARG A 150 9.43 -17.08 -1.11
N ASP A 151 9.82 -15.82 -1.26
CA ASP A 151 9.04 -14.81 -2.01
C ASP A 151 7.58 -14.65 -1.52
N GLU A 152 7.39 -14.82 -0.21
CA GLU A 152 6.05 -14.80 0.40
C GLU A 152 5.29 -13.50 0.16
N GLN A 153 6.00 -12.35 0.10
CA GLN A 153 5.34 -11.06 -0.12
C GLN A 153 4.77 -10.93 -1.53
N THR A 154 5.48 -11.42 -2.54
CA THR A 154 4.91 -11.48 -3.90
C THR A 154 3.69 -12.40 -3.93
N ALA A 155 3.76 -13.55 -3.26
CA ALA A 155 2.62 -14.47 -3.16
C ALA A 155 1.41 -13.81 -2.47
N ASN A 156 1.61 -13.06 -1.38
CA ASN A 156 0.55 -12.33 -0.69
C ASN A 156 -0.15 -11.30 -1.60
N ALA A 157 0.62 -10.61 -2.45
CA ALA A 157 0.09 -9.59 -3.36
C ALA A 157 -0.76 -10.17 -4.51
N GLN A 158 -0.54 -11.44 -4.87
CA GLN A 158 -1.11 -12.04 -6.10
C GLN A 158 -2.63 -11.98 -6.20
N ALA A 159 -3.35 -12.11 -5.08
CA ALA A 159 -4.81 -12.04 -5.10
C ALA A 159 -5.29 -10.65 -5.53
N LEU A 160 -4.72 -9.58 -4.96
CA LEU A 160 -5.04 -8.20 -5.30
C LEU A 160 -4.62 -7.86 -6.75
N VAL A 161 -3.44 -8.32 -7.18
CA VAL A 161 -2.93 -8.06 -8.52
C VAL A 161 -3.79 -8.75 -9.59
N LYS A 162 -4.16 -10.01 -9.38
CA LYS A 162 -5.03 -10.76 -10.31
C LYS A 162 -6.45 -10.22 -10.38
N ALA A 163 -6.89 -9.51 -9.35
CA ALA A 163 -8.20 -8.87 -9.31
C ALA A 163 -8.15 -7.42 -9.84
N ASP A 164 -7.03 -6.95 -10.36
CA ASP A 164 -6.80 -5.56 -10.78
C ASP A 164 -7.02 -4.55 -9.64
N ALA A 165 -6.78 -4.96 -8.40
CA ALA A 165 -6.91 -4.14 -7.20
C ALA A 165 -5.59 -3.50 -6.77
N ALA A 166 -4.47 -4.03 -7.23
CA ALA A 166 -3.14 -3.56 -6.91
C ALA A 166 -2.19 -3.63 -8.12
N ILE A 167 -1.22 -2.75 -8.09
CA ILE A 167 -0.09 -2.74 -9.00
C ILE A 167 1.11 -3.33 -8.26
N LEU A 168 1.74 -4.34 -8.84
CA LEU A 168 2.96 -4.93 -8.29
C LEU A 168 4.19 -4.29 -8.91
N MET A 169 5.08 -3.79 -8.09
CA MET A 169 6.40 -3.27 -8.51
C MET A 169 7.50 -4.00 -7.74
N SER A 170 8.28 -4.82 -8.44
CA SER A 170 9.38 -5.56 -7.81
C SER A 170 10.58 -4.65 -7.52
N GLU A 171 11.25 -4.82 -6.38
CA GLU A 171 12.46 -4.05 -6.02
C GLU A 171 13.54 -4.07 -7.11
N PRO A 172 13.89 -5.22 -7.71
CA PRO A 172 14.78 -5.25 -8.86
C PRO A 172 14.15 -4.47 -10.04
N GLY A 173 14.74 -3.34 -10.38
CA GLY A 173 14.21 -2.45 -11.44
C GLY A 173 13.27 -1.34 -10.97
N LEU A 174 12.97 -1.26 -9.68
CA LEU A 174 12.25 -0.13 -9.11
C LEU A 174 13.15 1.11 -9.08
N THR A 175 12.71 2.18 -9.72
CA THR A 175 13.41 3.47 -9.74
C THR A 175 12.43 4.60 -9.42
N VAL A 176 12.95 5.78 -9.10
CA VAL A 176 12.15 7.00 -8.92
C VAL A 176 11.27 7.22 -10.15
N ALA A 177 11.82 7.16 -11.36
CA ALA A 177 11.09 7.40 -12.60
C ALA A 177 9.98 6.38 -12.85
N THR A 178 10.23 5.08 -12.61
CA THR A 178 9.20 4.05 -12.81
C THR A 178 8.07 4.16 -11.79
N LEU A 179 8.40 4.51 -10.55
CA LEU A 179 7.40 4.71 -9.49
C LEU A 179 6.58 5.98 -9.76
N SER A 180 7.24 7.10 -10.11
CA SER A 180 6.56 8.36 -10.47
C SER A 180 5.60 8.16 -11.64
N ALA A 181 6.05 7.51 -12.72
CA ALA A 181 5.21 7.22 -13.88
C ALA A 181 3.98 6.38 -13.49
N GLN A 182 4.13 5.41 -12.59
CA GLN A 182 3.01 4.58 -12.15
C GLN A 182 2.01 5.36 -11.29
N ILE A 183 2.49 6.25 -10.41
CA ILE A 183 1.63 7.12 -9.61
C ILE A 183 0.90 8.13 -10.51
N ALA A 184 1.60 8.75 -11.47
CA ALA A 184 0.99 9.65 -12.43
C ALA A 184 -0.10 8.97 -13.24
N ALA A 185 0.16 7.77 -13.78
CA ALA A 185 -0.82 7.00 -14.53
C ALA A 185 -2.06 6.64 -13.71
N PHE A 186 -1.90 6.40 -12.41
CA PHE A 186 -3.03 6.20 -11.50
C PHE A 186 -3.84 7.49 -11.30
N MET A 187 -3.18 8.61 -11.12
CA MET A 187 -3.83 9.92 -10.93
C MET A 187 -4.56 10.40 -12.18
N ASP A 188 -4.01 10.12 -13.37
CA ASP A 188 -4.58 10.48 -14.67
C ASP A 188 -5.76 9.60 -15.10
N ALA A 189 -6.04 8.52 -14.36
CA ALA A 189 -7.13 7.59 -14.65
C ALA A 189 -8.08 7.41 -13.45
N PRO A 190 -8.73 8.47 -12.95
CA PRO A 190 -9.60 8.40 -11.78
C PRO A 190 -10.81 7.47 -11.97
N ASP A 191 -11.25 7.27 -13.21
CA ASP A 191 -12.28 6.32 -13.59
C ASP A 191 -11.91 4.86 -13.29
N LYS A 192 -10.62 4.52 -13.25
CA LYS A 192 -10.10 3.19 -12.88
C LYS A 192 -9.92 3.01 -11.38
N ALA A 193 -9.76 4.10 -10.63
CA ALA A 193 -9.46 4.03 -9.20
C ALA A 193 -10.61 3.43 -8.38
N THR A 194 -11.87 3.79 -8.67
CA THR A 194 -13.03 3.20 -8.00
C THR A 194 -13.22 1.70 -8.31
N PRO A 195 -13.11 1.23 -9.56
CA PRO A 195 -13.04 -0.20 -9.86
C PRO A 195 -11.94 -0.95 -9.11
N MET A 196 -10.73 -0.38 -8.99
CA MET A 196 -9.63 -0.96 -8.21
C MET A 196 -9.98 -1.10 -6.73
N ALA A 197 -10.57 -0.05 -6.12
CA ALA A 197 -11.02 -0.08 -4.73
C ALA A 197 -12.06 -1.18 -4.49
N ASN A 198 -13.06 -1.28 -5.37
CA ASN A 198 -14.08 -2.32 -5.32
C ASN A 198 -13.51 -3.73 -5.55
N ALA A 199 -12.48 -3.84 -6.40
CA ALA A 199 -11.77 -5.09 -6.62
C ALA A 199 -11.03 -5.55 -5.35
N ALA A 200 -10.41 -4.61 -4.62
CA ALA A 200 -9.76 -4.91 -3.35
C ALA A 200 -10.75 -5.49 -2.33
N LEU A 201 -11.95 -4.91 -2.21
CA LEU A 201 -13.02 -5.41 -1.33
C LEU A 201 -13.43 -6.85 -1.66
N ARG A 202 -13.47 -7.22 -2.94
CA ARG A 202 -13.79 -8.60 -3.35
C ARG A 202 -12.72 -9.62 -2.97
N CYS A 203 -11.51 -9.16 -2.66
CA CYS A 203 -10.40 -10.01 -2.20
C CYS A 203 -10.38 -10.19 -0.67
N ALA A 204 -11.22 -9.47 0.07
CA ALA A 204 -11.35 -9.64 1.52
C ALA A 204 -11.91 -11.03 1.84
N VAL A 205 -11.23 -11.78 2.72
CA VAL A 205 -11.57 -13.15 3.12
C VAL A 205 -11.85 -13.19 4.62
#